data_88bae90c4b8a2ab4d5a2bd5dbf58d16b
#
_entry.id   88bae90c4b8a2ab4d5a2bd5dbf58d16b
#
_cell.length_a   1.000
_cell.length_b   1.000
_cell.length_c   1.000
_cell.angle_alpha   90.00
_cell.angle_beta   90.00
_cell.angle_gamma   90.00
#
_symmetry.space_group_name_H-M   'P 1'
#
loop_
_entity.id
_entity.type
_entity.pdbx_description
1 polymer ?
#
loop_
_entity_poly.entity_id
_entity_poly.type
_entity_poly.pdbx_seq_one_letter_code
_entity_poly.pdbx_strand_id
1 'polypeptide(L)'
;MLLVGTVIISALDSWNAVLTSMVLIGAGLGLLMPAVAAGASLAVGAEEQGSVSGLVSACPAAGFVLGPISGGFLYQYYQHAAGWGAVLILLIVFAVTLRPRRDPELSQA
;
A
#
# COMPACT_ATOMS: atom_id res chain seq x y z
N MET A 1 -3.35 -6.58 7.69
CA MET A 1 -4.73 -6.08 7.52
C MET A 1 -5.06 -5.80 6.06
N LEU A 2 -4.31 -4.96 5.35
CA LEU A 2 -4.59 -4.65 3.93
C LEU A 2 -4.61 -5.89 3.04
N LEU A 3 -3.60 -6.76 3.13
CA LEU A 3 -3.55 -8.02 2.36
C LEU A 3 -4.76 -8.92 2.64
N VAL A 4 -5.11 -9.09 3.92
CA VAL A 4 -6.25 -9.94 4.32
C VAL A 4 -7.56 -9.38 3.78
N GLY A 5 -7.80 -8.07 3.92
CA GLY A 5 -8.99 -7.42 3.38
C GLY A 5 -9.10 -7.55 1.86
N THR A 6 -7.99 -7.35 1.14
CA THR A 6 -7.97 -7.45 -0.33
C THR A 6 -8.18 -8.89 -0.81
N VAL A 7 -7.63 -9.89 -0.11
CA VAL A 7 -7.86 -11.30 -0.43
C VAL A 7 -9.32 -11.69 -0.19
N ILE A 8 -9.92 -11.24 0.91
CA ILE A 8 -11.33 -11.54 1.22
C ILE A 8 -12.26 -11.00 0.13
N ILE A 9 -12.07 -9.75 -0.29
CA ILE A 9 -12.94 -9.15 -1.33
C ILE A 9 -12.72 -9.79 -2.71
N SER A 10 -11.52 -10.31 -2.97
CA SER A 10 -11.21 -10.97 -4.25
C SER A 10 -11.66 -12.44 -4.33
N ALA A 11 -11.85 -13.08 -3.18
CA ALA A 11 -12.14 -14.52 -3.09
C ALA A 11 -13.61 -14.84 -2.77
N LEU A 12 -14.36 -13.91 -2.20
CA LEU A 12 -15.70 -14.15 -1.69
C LEU A 12 -16.69 -13.12 -2.23
N ASP A 13 -17.64 -13.58 -3.06
CA ASP A 13 -18.75 -12.78 -3.59
C ASP A 13 -19.94 -12.73 -2.61
N SER A 14 -19.69 -12.32 -1.37
CA SER A 14 -20.74 -12.18 -0.37
C SER A 14 -20.77 -10.77 0.21
N TRP A 15 -21.97 -10.26 0.53
CA TRP A 15 -22.17 -8.94 1.11
C TRP A 15 -21.38 -8.74 2.41
N ASN A 16 -21.36 -9.77 3.28
CA ASN A 16 -20.63 -9.74 4.53
C ASN A 16 -19.10 -9.69 4.31
N ALA A 17 -18.59 -10.35 3.27
CA ALA A 17 -17.19 -10.30 2.90
C ALA A 17 -16.78 -8.89 2.44
N VAL A 18 -17.62 -8.22 1.67
CA VAL A 18 -17.39 -6.83 1.23
C VAL A 18 -17.31 -5.90 2.45
N LEU A 19 -18.26 -5.98 3.37
CA LEU A 19 -18.25 -5.16 4.58
C LEU A 19 -17.02 -5.41 5.45
N THR A 20 -16.67 -6.66 5.68
CA THR A 20 -15.50 -7.04 6.49
C THR A 20 -14.21 -6.57 5.84
N SER A 21 -14.07 -6.73 4.53
CA SER A 21 -12.89 -6.27 3.80
C SER A 21 -12.75 -4.74 3.80
N MET A 22 -13.85 -4.00 3.68
CA MET A 22 -13.86 -2.54 3.78
C MET A 22 -13.34 -2.05 5.14
N VAL A 23 -13.79 -2.68 6.24
CA VAL A 23 -13.31 -2.36 7.59
C VAL A 23 -11.83 -2.66 7.74
N LEU A 24 -11.37 -3.82 7.27
CA LEU A 24 -9.96 -4.22 7.36
C LEU A 24 -9.04 -3.33 6.51
N ILE A 25 -9.46 -2.97 5.31
CA ILE A 25 -8.71 -2.07 4.43
C ILE A 25 -8.68 -0.67 5.03
N GLY A 26 -9.82 -0.17 5.50
CA GLY A 26 -9.91 1.16 6.13
C GLY A 26 -9.04 1.26 7.39
N ALA A 27 -9.09 0.28 8.27
CA ALA A 27 -8.23 0.21 9.45
C ALA A 27 -6.73 0.13 9.07
N GLY A 28 -6.40 -0.67 8.05
CA GLY A 28 -5.04 -0.80 7.55
C GLY A 28 -4.49 0.51 7.00
N LEU A 29 -5.26 1.23 6.19
CA LEU A 29 -4.89 2.54 5.65
C LEU A 29 -4.81 3.60 6.76
N GLY A 30 -5.74 3.58 7.71
CA GLY A 30 -5.76 4.51 8.83
C GLY A 30 -4.51 4.42 9.71
N LEU A 31 -3.93 3.23 9.87
CA LEU A 31 -2.68 3.02 10.59
C LEU A 31 -1.44 3.27 9.72
N LEU A 32 -1.52 2.95 8.43
CA LEU A 32 -0.39 3.05 7.52
C LEU A 32 0.02 4.51 7.27
N MET A 33 -0.95 5.41 7.05
CA MET A 33 -0.68 6.81 6.72
C MET A 33 0.14 7.53 7.80
N PRO A 34 -0.27 7.52 9.10
CA PRO A 34 0.53 8.16 10.15
C PRO A 34 1.86 7.46 10.37
N ALA A 35 1.93 6.14 10.22
CA ALA A 35 3.19 5.40 10.38
C ALA A 35 4.22 5.76 9.30
N VAL A 36 3.78 5.89 8.04
CA VAL A 36 4.65 6.31 6.94
C VAL A 36 5.11 7.76 7.11
N ALA A 37 4.20 8.66 7.49
CA ALA A 37 4.54 10.07 7.73
C ALA A 37 5.54 10.22 8.87
N ALA A 38 5.33 9.54 10.00
CA ALA A 38 6.26 9.54 11.13
C ALA A 38 7.61 8.93 10.76
N GLY A 39 7.63 7.78 10.10
CA GLY A 39 8.86 7.14 9.64
C GLY A 39 9.66 7.99 8.67
N ALA A 40 9.00 8.66 7.74
CA ALA A 40 9.64 9.54 6.78
C ALA A 40 10.24 10.80 7.45
N SER A 41 9.53 11.39 8.41
CA SER A 41 10.03 12.58 9.14
C SER A 41 11.21 12.27 10.05
N LEU A 42 11.28 11.07 10.62
CA LEU A 42 12.39 10.62 11.45
C LEU A 42 13.63 10.22 10.64
N ALA A 43 13.48 9.91 9.37
CA ALA A 43 14.57 9.46 8.50
C ALA A 43 15.41 10.59 7.90
N VAL A 44 14.99 11.84 8.04
CA VAL A 44 15.61 13.01 7.41
C VAL A 44 15.82 14.16 8.39
N GLY A 45 16.81 15.02 8.11
CA GLY A 45 17.07 16.24 8.88
C GLY A 45 15.96 17.27 8.74
N ALA A 46 15.92 18.24 9.65
CA ALA A 46 14.88 19.28 9.70
C ALA A 46 14.75 20.08 8.39
N GLU A 47 15.84 20.26 7.66
CA GLU A 47 15.87 21.00 6.40
C GLU A 47 15.18 20.24 5.23
N GLU A 48 15.16 18.92 5.28
CA GLU A 48 14.59 18.05 4.24
C GLU A 48 13.16 17.60 4.53
N GLN A 49 12.65 17.85 5.74
CA GLN A 49 11.31 17.41 6.16
C GLN A 49 10.20 17.95 5.25
N GLY A 50 10.32 19.18 4.77
CA GLY A 50 9.34 19.75 3.84
C GLY A 50 9.26 19.01 2.52
N SER A 51 10.39 18.67 1.93
CA SER A 51 10.49 17.93 0.67
C SER A 51 9.94 16.51 0.80
N VAL A 52 10.31 15.83 1.88
CA VAL A 52 9.84 14.45 2.17
C VAL A 52 8.34 14.43 2.46
N SER A 53 7.83 15.40 3.23
CA SER A 53 6.37 15.51 3.47
C SER A 53 5.59 15.74 2.18
N GLY A 54 6.11 16.57 1.28
CA GLY A 54 5.54 16.78 -0.05
C GLY A 54 5.49 15.50 -0.87
N LEU A 55 6.57 14.72 -0.88
CA LEU A 55 6.63 13.45 -1.60
C LEU A 55 5.68 12.40 -1.00
N VAL A 56 5.64 12.28 0.32
CA VAL A 56 4.73 11.37 1.04
C VAL A 56 3.26 11.69 0.77
N SER A 57 2.93 12.97 0.57
CA SER A 57 1.58 13.40 0.20
C SER A 57 1.27 13.22 -1.29
N ALA A 58 2.24 13.41 -2.17
CA ALA A 58 2.07 13.31 -3.61
C ALA A 58 1.88 11.85 -4.09
N CYS A 59 2.56 10.89 -3.48
CA CYS A 59 2.46 9.48 -3.87
C CYS A 59 1.03 8.91 -3.76
N PRO A 60 0.31 9.09 -2.63
CA PRO A 60 -1.09 8.68 -2.53
C PRO A 60 -1.99 9.40 -3.53
N ALA A 61 -1.77 10.70 -3.78
CA ALA A 61 -2.57 11.46 -4.74
C ALA A 61 -2.42 10.89 -6.16
N ALA A 62 -1.21 10.54 -6.58
CA ALA A 62 -0.97 9.84 -7.84
C ALA A 62 -1.68 8.48 -7.89
N GLY A 63 -1.64 7.73 -6.80
CA GLY A 63 -2.35 6.46 -6.67
C GLY A 63 -3.87 6.59 -6.80
N PHE A 64 -4.46 7.65 -6.25
CA PHE A 64 -5.90 7.94 -6.39
C PHE A 64 -6.32 8.28 -7.82
N VAL A 65 -5.44 8.87 -8.62
CA VAL A 65 -5.70 9.15 -10.03
C VAL A 65 -5.49 7.90 -10.89
N LEU A 66 -4.37 7.23 -10.73
CA LEU A 66 -4.00 6.08 -11.56
C LEU A 66 -4.77 4.81 -11.20
N GLY A 67 -5.16 4.65 -9.93
CA GLY A 67 -5.87 3.48 -9.42
C GLY A 67 -7.19 3.21 -10.14
N PRO A 68 -8.14 4.15 -10.15
CA PRO A 68 -9.43 3.98 -10.84
C PRO A 68 -9.27 3.78 -12.35
N ILE A 69 -8.31 4.44 -12.98
CA ILE A 69 -8.06 4.31 -14.43
C ILE A 69 -7.57 2.89 -14.74
N SER A 70 -6.51 2.45 -14.07
CA SER A 70 -5.94 1.11 -14.28
C SER A 70 -6.88 -0.01 -13.84
N GLY A 71 -7.54 0.16 -12.69
CA GLY A 71 -8.52 -0.78 -12.16
C GLY A 71 -9.74 -0.92 -13.06
N GLY A 72 -10.26 0.19 -13.59
CA GLY A 72 -11.37 0.19 -14.52
C GLY A 72 -11.04 -0.50 -15.85
N PHE A 73 -9.84 -0.27 -16.39
CA PHE A 73 -9.38 -0.98 -17.58
C PHE A 73 -9.25 -2.49 -17.33
N LEU A 74 -8.65 -2.89 -16.22
CA LEU A 74 -8.52 -4.31 -15.86
C LEU A 74 -9.88 -4.98 -15.67
N TYR A 75 -10.83 -4.32 -15.02
CA TYR A 75 -12.17 -4.82 -14.75
C TYR A 75 -12.98 -5.04 -16.05
N GLN A 76 -12.75 -4.22 -17.07
CA GLN A 76 -13.44 -4.31 -18.36
C GLN A 76 -13.07 -5.59 -19.13
N TYR A 77 -11.83 -6.07 -18.97
CA TYR A 77 -11.35 -7.28 -19.66
C TYR A 77 -11.50 -8.56 -18.82
N TYR A 78 -11.33 -8.45 -17.49
CA TYR A 78 -11.42 -9.58 -16.57
C TYR A 78 -11.98 -9.12 -15.21
N GLN A 79 -13.22 -9.48 -14.89
CA GLN A 79 -13.92 -9.06 -13.67
C GLN A 79 -13.14 -9.36 -12.38
N HIS A 80 -12.40 -10.47 -12.32
CA HIS A 80 -11.63 -10.88 -11.15
C HIS A 80 -10.15 -10.41 -11.17
N ALA A 81 -9.64 -9.97 -12.31
CA ALA A 81 -8.23 -9.62 -12.45
C ALA A 81 -7.81 -8.36 -11.68
N ALA A 82 -8.72 -7.40 -11.51
CA ALA A 82 -8.44 -6.19 -10.76
C ALA A 82 -8.17 -6.47 -9.28
N GLY A 83 -8.96 -7.36 -8.65
CA GLY A 83 -8.76 -7.78 -7.26
C GLY A 83 -7.46 -8.56 -7.07
N TRP A 84 -7.21 -9.56 -7.92
CA TRP A 84 -5.98 -10.35 -7.85
C TRP A 84 -4.73 -9.54 -8.19
N GLY A 85 -4.83 -8.56 -9.10
CA GLY A 85 -3.76 -7.62 -9.38
C GLY A 85 -3.38 -6.78 -8.15
N ALA A 86 -4.35 -6.29 -7.39
CA ALA A 86 -4.10 -5.58 -6.15
C ALA A 86 -3.44 -6.48 -5.08
N VAL A 87 -3.88 -7.73 -4.95
CA VAL A 87 -3.25 -8.73 -4.06
C VAL A 87 -1.79 -8.94 -4.43
N LEU A 88 -1.49 -9.10 -5.73
CA LEU A 88 -0.13 -9.34 -6.22
C LEU A 88 0.79 -8.14 -5.92
N ILE A 89 0.33 -6.92 -6.16
CA ILE A 89 1.08 -5.69 -5.85
C ILE A 89 1.36 -5.61 -4.34
N LEU A 90 0.37 -5.85 -3.49
CA LEU A 90 0.55 -5.83 -2.04
C LEU A 90 1.51 -6.92 -1.56
N LEU A 91 1.49 -8.11 -2.17
CA LEU A 91 2.45 -9.18 -1.87
C LEU A 91 3.88 -8.80 -2.26
N ILE A 92 4.07 -8.17 -3.42
CA ILE A 92 5.38 -7.67 -3.85
C ILE A 92 5.90 -6.62 -2.86
N VAL A 93 5.08 -5.63 -2.52
CA VAL A 93 5.45 -4.58 -1.56
C VAL A 93 5.79 -5.19 -0.20
N PHE A 94 4.99 -6.14 0.28
CA PHE A 94 5.25 -6.85 1.54
C PHE A 94 6.56 -7.64 1.50
N ALA A 95 6.82 -8.38 0.41
CA ALA A 95 8.06 -9.13 0.23
C ALA A 95 9.30 -8.22 0.15
N VAL A 96 9.18 -7.06 -0.51
CA VAL A 96 10.26 -6.08 -0.56
C VAL A 96 10.54 -5.47 0.82
N THR A 97 9.48 -5.21 1.60
CA THR A 97 9.61 -4.65 2.95
C THR A 97 10.23 -5.65 3.94
N LEU A 98 10.00 -6.95 3.75
CA LEU A 98 10.61 -8.01 4.56
C LEU A 98 12.07 -8.30 4.20
N ARG A 99 12.58 -7.78 3.08
CA ARG A 99 14.01 -7.94 2.77
C ARG A 99 14.83 -7.22 3.82
N PRO A 100 15.73 -7.91 4.57
CA PRO A 100 16.58 -7.26 5.53
C PRO A 100 17.44 -6.21 4.79
N ARG A 101 17.39 -4.96 5.25
CA ARG A 101 18.38 -3.96 4.83
C ARG A 101 19.75 -4.53 5.16
N ARG A 102 20.54 -4.82 4.15
CA ARG A 102 21.98 -5.03 4.35
C ARG A 102 22.54 -3.65 4.66
N ASP A 103 22.74 -3.38 5.95
CA ASP A 103 23.42 -2.19 6.38
C ASP A 103 24.86 -2.25 5.86
N PRO A 104 25.29 -1.29 5.02
CA PRO A 104 26.64 -1.32 4.46
C PRO A 104 27.73 -1.08 5.50
N GLU A 105 27.37 -0.66 6.70
CA GLU A 105 28.33 -0.33 7.76
C GLU A 105 29.01 -1.54 8.41
N LEU A 106 28.42 -2.74 8.33
CA LEU A 106 29.06 -3.94 8.90
C LEU A 106 30.18 -4.54 8.02
N SER A 107 30.39 -3.99 6.82
CA SER A 107 31.44 -4.43 5.90
C SER A 107 32.76 -3.70 6.09
N GLN A 108 32.86 -2.73 7.00
CA GLN A 108 34.07 -1.94 7.24
C GLN A 108 34.69 -2.17 8.66
N ALA A 109 34.21 -3.15 9.39
CA ALA A 109 34.79 -3.54 10.66
C ALA A 109 35.74 -4.75 10.50
#